data_627cfd0250ae9e92c302974bbcab611c
#
_entry.id   627cfd0250ae9e92c302974bbcab611c
#
_cell.length_a   1.000
_cell.length_b   1.000
_cell.length_c   1.000
_cell.angle_alpha   90.00
_cell.angle_beta   90.00
_cell.angle_gamma   90.00
#
_symmetry.space_group_name_H-M   'P 1'
#
loop_
_entity.id
_entity.type
_entity.pdbx_description
1 polymer ?
#
loop_
_entity_poly.entity_id
_entity_poly.type
_entity_poly.pdbx_seq_one_letter_code
_entity_poly.pdbx_strand_id
1 'polypeptide(L)'
;MEKYSEGLIEIGKLALSFAKVNRTTFHEDGIRSESDTDHTVMLALCASSLADALYKDILDVGIVAQFAIVHDLVEVYAGDTNSINLSKEGKNDKDKKEQESLTKIKLQFEGVYPWIHTTIESYESLATKEARFVKALDKAMTKITNTLDCGAAIKKHNLKEEDFF
;
A
#
# COMPACT_ATOMS: atom_id res chain seq x y z
N MET A 1 -3.63 24.21 -19.43
CA MET A 1 -4.87 23.47 -19.09
C MET A 1 -4.79 22.03 -19.64
N GLU A 2 -4.54 21.83 -20.93
CA GLU A 2 -4.48 20.52 -21.60
C GLU A 2 -3.59 19.49 -20.86
N LYS A 3 -2.34 19.84 -20.61
CA LYS A 3 -1.37 18.98 -19.89
C LYS A 3 -1.89 18.50 -18.51
N TYR A 4 -2.67 19.30 -17.79
CA TYR A 4 -3.25 18.89 -16.49
C TYR A 4 -4.42 17.92 -16.69
N SER A 5 -5.25 18.13 -17.71
CA SER A 5 -6.34 17.21 -18.04
C SER A 5 -5.82 15.84 -18.50
N GLU A 6 -4.80 15.83 -19.35
CA GLU A 6 -4.11 14.60 -19.74
C GLU A 6 -3.50 13.88 -18.53
N GLY A 7 -2.84 14.62 -17.63
CA GLY A 7 -2.29 14.06 -16.42
C GLY A 7 -3.34 13.43 -15.48
N LEU A 8 -4.54 14.02 -15.38
CA LEU A 8 -5.65 13.41 -14.62
C LEU A 8 -6.11 12.07 -15.24
N ILE A 9 -6.13 11.98 -16.56
CA ILE A 9 -6.44 10.73 -17.25
C ILE A 9 -5.37 9.66 -16.92
N GLU A 10 -4.09 10.03 -16.92
CA GLU A 10 -3.00 9.12 -16.57
C GLU A 10 -3.06 8.67 -15.08
N ILE A 11 -3.46 9.56 -14.16
CA ILE A 11 -3.73 9.19 -12.76
C ILE A 11 -4.88 8.17 -12.70
N GLY A 12 -5.96 8.40 -13.44
CA GLY A 12 -7.08 7.46 -13.53
C GLY A 12 -6.63 6.09 -14.04
N LYS A 13 -5.80 6.04 -15.08
CA LYS A 13 -5.23 4.79 -15.60
C LYS A 13 -4.33 4.09 -14.57
N LEU A 14 -3.51 4.85 -13.84
CA LEU A 14 -2.66 4.32 -12.77
C LEU A 14 -3.52 3.66 -11.68
N ALA A 15 -4.54 4.37 -11.20
CA ALA A 15 -5.45 3.86 -10.16
C ALA A 15 -6.21 2.60 -10.61
N LEU A 16 -6.70 2.57 -11.86
CA LEU A 16 -7.36 1.38 -12.42
C LEU A 16 -6.39 0.21 -12.65
N SER A 17 -5.12 0.48 -12.88
CA SER A 17 -4.09 -0.55 -12.98
C SER A 17 -3.73 -1.09 -11.59
N PHE A 18 -3.65 -0.24 -10.59
CA PHE A 18 -3.45 -0.61 -9.20
C PHE A 18 -4.57 -1.52 -8.67
N ALA A 19 -5.82 -1.24 -9.04
CA ALA A 19 -6.97 -2.09 -8.70
C ALA A 19 -6.94 -3.51 -9.31
N LYS A 20 -6.00 -3.80 -10.22
CA LYS A 20 -5.82 -5.14 -10.82
C LYS A 20 -4.71 -5.92 -10.14
N VAL A 21 -3.92 -5.32 -9.27
CA VAL A 21 -2.92 -6.02 -8.47
C VAL A 21 -3.65 -6.73 -7.34
N ASN A 22 -3.53 -8.06 -7.29
CA ASN A 22 -4.18 -8.89 -6.30
C ASN A 22 -3.21 -9.28 -5.20
N ARG A 23 -3.66 -9.19 -3.97
CA ARG A 23 -2.96 -9.62 -2.76
C ARG A 23 -3.22 -11.11 -2.47
N THR A 24 -2.47 -11.65 -1.53
CA THR A 24 -2.66 -13.05 -1.07
C THR A 24 -3.78 -13.19 -0.02
N THR A 25 -4.32 -12.09 0.45
CA THR A 25 -5.48 -11.98 1.35
C THR A 25 -6.79 -12.01 0.57
N PHE A 26 -7.91 -12.24 1.27
CA PHE A 26 -9.23 -12.36 0.68
C PHE A 26 -10.21 -11.38 1.31
N HIS A 27 -11.30 -11.11 0.58
CA HIS A 27 -12.50 -10.52 1.14
C HIS A 27 -13.17 -11.47 2.15
N GLU A 28 -14.17 -10.95 2.86
CA GLU A 28 -14.95 -11.68 3.87
C GLU A 28 -15.63 -12.96 3.35
N ASP A 29 -15.82 -13.07 2.04
CA ASP A 29 -16.34 -14.29 1.40
C ASP A 29 -15.30 -15.43 1.34
N GLY A 30 -14.02 -15.14 1.58
CA GLY A 30 -12.91 -16.07 1.48
C GLY A 30 -12.63 -16.58 0.07
N ILE A 31 -13.18 -15.94 -0.96
CA ILE A 31 -13.12 -16.37 -2.37
C ILE A 31 -12.43 -15.33 -3.23
N ARG A 32 -12.90 -14.07 -3.19
CA ARG A 32 -12.35 -12.98 -3.96
C ARG A 32 -11.06 -12.48 -3.30
N SER A 33 -9.96 -12.46 -4.04
CA SER A 33 -8.72 -11.84 -3.57
C SER A 33 -8.93 -10.34 -3.33
N GLU A 34 -8.36 -9.84 -2.25
CA GLU A 34 -8.22 -8.42 -1.98
C GLU A 34 -7.32 -7.81 -3.05
N SER A 35 -7.70 -6.67 -3.62
CA SER A 35 -6.81 -5.88 -4.47
C SER A 35 -6.01 -4.89 -3.63
N ASP A 36 -4.88 -4.37 -4.17
CA ASP A 36 -4.13 -3.30 -3.52
C ASP A 36 -4.98 -2.05 -3.30
N THR A 37 -5.95 -1.78 -4.18
CA THR A 37 -6.90 -0.67 -3.97
C THR A 37 -7.85 -0.94 -2.80
N ASP A 38 -8.38 -2.17 -2.66
CA ASP A 38 -9.22 -2.55 -1.52
C ASP A 38 -8.45 -2.36 -0.21
N HIS A 39 -7.21 -2.89 -0.16
CA HIS A 39 -6.29 -2.74 0.98
C HIS A 39 -6.00 -1.28 1.30
N THR A 40 -5.63 -0.50 0.29
CA THR A 40 -5.31 0.92 0.43
C THR A 40 -6.48 1.72 1.02
N VAL A 41 -7.70 1.49 0.54
CA VAL A 41 -8.88 2.17 1.07
C VAL A 41 -9.13 1.75 2.52
N MET A 42 -9.04 0.46 2.83
CA MET A 42 -9.21 -0.05 4.19
C MET A 42 -8.14 0.52 5.13
N LEU A 43 -6.87 0.50 4.73
CA LEU A 43 -5.78 1.10 5.52
C LEU A 43 -5.98 2.60 5.73
N ALA A 44 -6.35 3.35 4.69
CA ALA A 44 -6.55 4.79 4.81
C ALA A 44 -7.69 5.15 5.78
N LEU A 45 -8.80 4.40 5.75
CA LEU A 45 -9.91 4.57 6.68
C LEU A 45 -9.49 4.23 8.12
N CYS A 46 -8.86 3.08 8.33
CA CYS A 46 -8.42 2.64 9.65
C CYS A 46 -7.36 3.57 10.24
N ALA A 47 -6.33 3.93 9.44
CA ALA A 47 -5.25 4.78 9.89
C ALA A 47 -5.72 6.19 10.25
N SER A 48 -6.53 6.80 9.39
CA SER A 48 -7.06 8.15 9.64
C SER A 48 -7.99 8.17 10.86
N SER A 49 -8.87 7.18 10.99
CA SER A 49 -9.80 7.08 12.13
C SER A 49 -9.05 6.88 13.44
N LEU A 50 -8.04 6.00 13.45
CA LEU A 50 -7.25 5.73 14.65
C LEU A 50 -6.36 6.93 15.02
N ALA A 51 -5.77 7.60 14.02
CA ALA A 51 -4.98 8.81 14.23
C ALA A 51 -5.83 9.94 14.83
N ASP A 52 -7.02 10.19 14.28
CA ASP A 52 -7.93 11.22 14.80
C ASP A 52 -8.42 10.89 16.22
N ALA A 53 -8.82 9.64 16.47
CA ALA A 53 -9.39 9.24 17.75
C ALA A 53 -8.38 9.23 18.91
N LEU A 54 -7.12 8.80 18.65
CA LEU A 54 -6.15 8.54 19.72
C LEU A 54 -4.88 9.39 19.64
N TYR A 55 -4.55 9.94 18.48
CA TYR A 55 -3.23 10.55 18.24
C TYR A 55 -3.29 11.92 17.55
N LYS A 56 -4.46 12.59 17.49
CA LYS A 56 -4.65 13.88 16.81
C LYS A 56 -3.70 15.00 17.28
N ASP A 57 -3.26 14.94 18.54
CA ASP A 57 -2.32 15.92 19.10
C ASP A 57 -0.85 15.56 18.78
N ILE A 58 -0.62 14.41 18.17
CA ILE A 58 0.73 13.87 17.87
C ILE A 58 0.93 13.71 16.37
N LEU A 59 -0.08 13.21 15.64
CA LEU A 59 -0.04 12.89 14.21
C LEU A 59 -0.88 13.89 13.42
N ASP A 60 -0.39 14.26 12.24
CA ASP A 60 -1.20 14.93 11.23
C ASP A 60 -2.03 13.90 10.47
N VAL A 61 -3.36 13.92 10.70
CA VAL A 61 -4.31 12.97 10.10
C VAL A 61 -4.31 13.08 8.56
N GLY A 62 -4.12 14.29 8.02
CA GLY A 62 -4.05 14.51 6.58
C GLY A 62 -2.81 13.86 5.97
N ILE A 63 -1.66 13.92 6.63
CA ILE A 63 -0.43 13.25 6.19
C ILE A 63 -0.57 11.73 6.34
N VAL A 64 -1.17 11.25 7.43
CA VAL A 64 -1.49 9.82 7.60
C VAL A 64 -2.32 9.30 6.43
N ALA A 65 -3.40 10.02 6.06
CA ALA A 65 -4.24 9.64 4.93
C ALA A 65 -3.46 9.61 3.60
N GLN A 66 -2.62 10.63 3.35
CA GLN A 66 -1.80 10.70 2.14
C GLN A 66 -0.82 9.53 2.05
N PHE A 67 -0.13 9.21 3.13
CA PHE A 67 0.80 8.09 3.18
C PHE A 67 0.08 6.75 2.99
N ALA A 68 -1.08 6.57 3.62
CA ALA A 68 -1.88 5.36 3.44
C ALA A 68 -2.35 5.18 1.98
N ILE A 69 -2.65 6.27 1.26
CA ILE A 69 -3.07 6.20 -0.16
C ILE A 69 -1.92 5.75 -1.08
N VAL A 70 -0.66 6.12 -0.77
CA VAL A 70 0.46 5.88 -1.68
C VAL A 70 1.38 4.73 -1.27
N HIS A 71 1.16 4.12 -0.08
CA HIS A 71 2.12 3.21 0.57
C HIS A 71 2.57 2.03 -0.30
N ASP A 72 1.65 1.44 -1.06
CA ASP A 72 1.89 0.31 -1.96
C ASP A 72 1.74 0.69 -3.45
N LEU A 73 1.61 2.00 -3.79
CA LEU A 73 1.34 2.42 -5.17
C LEU A 73 2.45 1.99 -6.15
N VAL A 74 3.66 1.76 -5.67
CA VAL A 74 4.77 1.21 -6.47
C VAL A 74 4.45 -0.20 -6.99
N GLU A 75 3.57 -0.95 -6.34
CA GLU A 75 3.19 -2.31 -6.73
C GLU A 75 2.41 -2.34 -8.05
N VAL A 76 1.89 -1.21 -8.52
CA VAL A 76 1.23 -1.10 -9.84
C VAL A 76 2.12 -1.61 -10.99
N TYR A 77 3.44 -1.48 -10.90
CA TYR A 77 4.39 -1.96 -11.89
C TYR A 77 5.30 -3.08 -11.35
N ALA A 78 5.52 -3.14 -10.04
CA ALA A 78 6.31 -4.17 -9.39
C ALA A 78 5.52 -5.47 -9.18
N GLY A 79 4.19 -5.36 -9.00
CA GLY A 79 3.30 -6.43 -8.54
C GLY A 79 3.41 -6.64 -7.03
N ASP A 80 2.33 -7.06 -6.39
CA ASP A 80 2.38 -7.49 -4.98
C ASP A 80 3.26 -8.74 -4.85
N THR A 81 4.25 -8.65 -4.00
CA THR A 81 5.11 -9.77 -3.65
C THR A 81 4.88 -10.12 -2.19
N ASN A 82 4.33 -11.31 -1.95
CA ASN A 82 4.13 -11.81 -0.60
C ASN A 82 5.43 -11.75 0.20
N SER A 83 5.42 -10.97 1.29
CA SER A 83 6.59 -10.74 2.13
C SER A 83 6.86 -11.88 3.12
N ILE A 84 5.93 -12.84 3.24
CA ILE A 84 6.04 -13.96 4.16
C ILE A 84 7.11 -14.93 3.65
N ASN A 85 8.12 -15.19 4.48
CA ASN A 85 9.22 -16.14 4.20
C ASN A 85 10.09 -15.82 2.98
N LEU A 86 10.19 -14.54 2.56
CA LEU A 86 11.13 -14.16 1.50
C LEU A 86 12.59 -14.38 1.93
N SER A 87 13.35 -15.05 1.05
CA SER A 87 14.82 -15.11 1.16
C SER A 87 15.45 -13.71 1.06
N LYS A 88 16.73 -13.58 1.43
CA LYS A 88 17.46 -12.32 1.24
C LYS A 88 17.49 -11.88 -0.21
N GLU A 89 17.71 -12.84 -1.12
CA GLU A 89 17.65 -12.57 -2.56
C GLU A 89 16.26 -12.09 -2.98
N GLY A 90 15.20 -12.74 -2.52
CA GLY A 90 13.81 -12.35 -2.80
C GLY A 90 13.49 -10.93 -2.31
N LYS A 91 13.99 -10.53 -1.14
CA LYS A 91 13.85 -9.15 -0.63
C LYS A 91 14.58 -8.14 -1.52
N ASN A 92 15.83 -8.43 -1.90
CA ASN A 92 16.58 -7.55 -2.79
C ASN A 92 15.91 -7.40 -4.17
N ASP A 93 15.33 -8.48 -4.70
CA ASP A 93 14.60 -8.44 -5.98
C ASP A 93 13.30 -7.63 -5.86
N LYS A 94 12.59 -7.73 -4.72
CA LYS A 94 11.42 -6.91 -4.43
C LYS A 94 11.82 -5.44 -4.38
N ASP A 95 12.80 -5.07 -3.55
CA ASP A 95 13.28 -3.70 -3.38
C ASP A 95 13.71 -3.09 -4.73
N LYS A 96 14.39 -3.87 -5.57
CA LYS A 96 14.79 -3.43 -6.91
C LYS A 96 13.59 -3.13 -7.80
N LYS A 97 12.59 -4.02 -7.85
CA LYS A 97 11.37 -3.83 -8.65
C LYS A 97 10.58 -2.59 -8.18
N GLU A 98 10.49 -2.38 -6.88
CA GLU A 98 9.81 -1.22 -6.30
C GLU A 98 10.54 0.09 -6.66
N GLN A 99 11.88 0.11 -6.63
CA GLN A 99 12.67 1.27 -7.07
C GLN A 99 12.55 1.55 -8.58
N GLU A 100 12.51 0.52 -9.41
CA GLU A 100 12.24 0.65 -10.85
C GLU A 100 10.82 1.18 -11.09
N SER A 101 9.83 0.72 -10.32
CA SER A 101 8.46 1.19 -10.37
C SER A 101 8.34 2.67 -9.94
N LEU A 102 8.97 3.05 -8.83
CA LEU A 102 9.00 4.45 -8.37
C LEU A 102 9.63 5.36 -9.43
N THR A 103 10.73 4.93 -10.04
CA THR A 103 11.37 5.68 -11.13
C THR A 103 10.41 5.89 -12.30
N LYS A 104 9.64 4.88 -12.67
CA LYS A 104 8.64 4.96 -13.72
C LYS A 104 7.50 5.91 -13.38
N ILE A 105 6.97 5.85 -12.16
CA ILE A 105 5.93 6.78 -11.65
C ILE A 105 6.47 8.22 -11.68
N LYS A 106 7.71 8.43 -11.24
CA LYS A 106 8.35 9.73 -11.24
C LYS A 106 8.44 10.30 -12.67
N LEU A 107 8.99 9.55 -13.61
CA LEU A 107 9.09 9.98 -15.01
C LEU A 107 7.72 10.32 -15.63
N GLN A 108 6.68 9.60 -15.25
CA GLN A 108 5.32 9.82 -15.76
C GLN A 108 4.68 11.09 -15.21
N PHE A 109 4.92 11.44 -13.93
CA PHE A 109 4.16 12.46 -13.23
C PHE A 109 4.96 13.70 -12.77
N GLU A 110 6.29 13.67 -12.71
CA GLU A 110 7.10 14.77 -12.15
C GLU A 110 6.84 16.12 -12.82
N GLY A 111 6.55 16.13 -14.11
CA GLY A 111 6.32 17.36 -14.88
C GLY A 111 4.93 17.99 -14.67
N VAL A 112 3.98 17.28 -14.04
CA VAL A 112 2.58 17.73 -13.89
C VAL A 112 2.06 17.56 -12.46
N TYR A 113 2.28 16.40 -11.84
CA TYR A 113 1.77 16.02 -10.52
C TYR A 113 2.88 15.41 -9.66
N PRO A 114 3.92 16.18 -9.31
CA PRO A 114 5.06 15.68 -8.55
C PRO A 114 4.66 15.14 -7.17
N TRP A 115 3.50 15.56 -6.64
CA TRP A 115 2.98 15.10 -5.36
C TRP A 115 2.99 13.56 -5.24
N ILE A 116 2.69 12.83 -6.31
CA ILE A 116 2.59 11.37 -6.26
C ILE A 116 3.93 10.75 -5.82
N HIS A 117 5.00 10.97 -6.61
CA HIS A 117 6.30 10.36 -6.30
C HIS A 117 6.96 10.97 -5.06
N THR A 118 6.80 12.28 -4.81
CA THR A 118 7.39 12.91 -3.61
C THR A 118 6.74 12.40 -2.32
N THR A 119 5.44 12.07 -2.36
CA THR A 119 4.75 11.48 -1.20
C THR A 119 5.17 10.03 -0.98
N ILE A 120 5.35 9.24 -2.05
CA ILE A 120 5.92 7.88 -1.95
C ILE A 120 7.32 7.94 -1.35
N GLU A 121 8.22 8.77 -1.89
CA GLU A 121 9.60 8.93 -1.40
C GLU A 121 9.62 9.35 0.08
N SER A 122 8.71 10.26 0.48
CA SER A 122 8.58 10.70 1.87
C SER A 122 8.10 9.57 2.79
N TYR A 123 7.12 8.77 2.36
CA TYR A 123 6.64 7.61 3.10
C TYR A 123 7.74 6.54 3.26
N GLU A 124 8.40 6.15 2.16
CA GLU A 124 9.45 5.13 2.15
C GLU A 124 10.65 5.50 3.03
N SER A 125 10.93 6.78 3.20
CA SER A 125 12.01 7.24 4.08
C SER A 125 11.81 6.87 5.56
N LEU A 126 10.55 6.64 5.99
CA LEU A 126 10.14 6.42 7.38
C LEU A 126 10.66 7.47 8.38
N ALA A 127 11.02 8.65 7.87
CA ALA A 127 11.60 9.72 8.69
C ALA A 127 10.56 10.34 9.64
N THR A 128 9.28 10.41 9.23
CA THR A 128 8.21 11.01 10.03
C THR A 128 7.52 9.98 10.92
N LYS A 129 6.85 10.47 11.95
CA LYS A 129 6.04 9.63 12.83
C LYS A 129 4.79 9.08 12.12
N GLU A 130 4.23 9.87 11.19
CA GLU A 130 3.09 9.46 10.36
C GLU A 130 3.47 8.29 9.45
N ALA A 131 4.63 8.34 8.78
CA ALA A 131 5.10 7.25 7.93
C ALA A 131 5.30 5.95 8.73
N ARG A 132 5.93 6.05 9.91
CA ARG A 132 6.10 4.88 10.80
C ARG A 132 4.79 4.35 11.35
N PHE A 133 3.84 5.24 11.66
CA PHE A 133 2.50 4.85 12.10
C PHE A 133 1.75 4.08 11.02
N VAL A 134 1.71 4.62 9.79
CA VAL A 134 1.09 3.93 8.65
C VAL A 134 1.74 2.59 8.39
N LYS A 135 3.09 2.51 8.39
CA LYS A 135 3.81 1.24 8.19
C LYS A 135 3.53 0.20 9.27
N ALA A 136 3.36 0.63 10.52
CA ALA A 136 3.00 -0.28 11.61
C ALA A 136 1.57 -0.80 11.46
N LEU A 137 0.65 0.07 11.07
CA LEU A 137 -0.75 -0.31 10.87
C LEU A 137 -0.93 -1.18 9.63
N ASP A 138 -0.25 -0.90 8.52
CA ASP A 138 -0.21 -1.72 7.32
C ASP A 138 0.11 -3.20 7.67
N LYS A 139 1.17 -3.43 8.45
CA LYS A 139 1.49 -4.77 8.95
C LYS A 139 0.38 -5.40 9.79
N ALA A 140 -0.36 -4.59 10.55
CA ALA A 140 -1.48 -5.07 11.35
C ALA A 140 -2.72 -5.38 10.50
N MET A 141 -2.88 -4.70 9.34
CA MET A 141 -4.02 -4.91 8.45
C MET A 141 -4.14 -6.34 7.96
N THR A 142 -3.04 -7.03 7.68
CA THR A 142 -3.04 -8.45 7.31
C THR A 142 -3.76 -9.31 8.36
N LYS A 143 -3.57 -9.00 9.66
CA LYS A 143 -4.27 -9.72 10.75
C LYS A 143 -5.77 -9.40 10.77
N ILE A 144 -6.13 -8.14 10.50
CA ILE A 144 -7.53 -7.70 10.41
C ILE A 144 -8.21 -8.41 9.23
N THR A 145 -7.60 -8.41 8.05
CA THR A 145 -8.14 -9.08 6.86
C THR A 145 -8.31 -10.58 7.09
N ASN A 146 -7.29 -11.24 7.67
CA ASN A 146 -7.39 -12.68 8.04
C ASN A 146 -8.48 -12.97 9.08
N THR A 147 -8.86 -11.97 9.89
CA THR A 147 -9.99 -12.11 10.81
C THR A 147 -11.30 -11.97 10.06
N LEU A 148 -11.40 -11.04 9.13
CA LEU A 148 -12.60 -10.79 8.32
C LEU A 148 -12.91 -11.95 7.37
N ASP A 149 -11.88 -12.56 6.75
CA ASP A 149 -12.01 -13.71 5.85
C ASP A 149 -12.15 -15.07 6.59
N CYS A 150 -12.30 -15.04 7.92
CA CYS A 150 -12.38 -16.23 8.77
C CYS A 150 -11.19 -17.19 8.60
N GLY A 151 -10.01 -16.66 8.30
CA GLY A 151 -8.78 -17.43 8.11
C GLY A 151 -8.71 -18.16 6.76
N ALA A 152 -9.43 -17.71 5.74
CA ALA A 152 -9.40 -18.32 4.41
C ALA A 152 -7.99 -18.24 3.79
N ALA A 153 -7.31 -17.09 3.88
CA ALA A 153 -5.95 -16.92 3.40
C ALA A 153 -4.97 -17.82 4.17
N ILE A 154 -5.10 -17.92 5.49
CA ILE A 154 -4.27 -18.78 6.34
C ILE A 154 -4.38 -20.23 5.89
N LYS A 155 -5.61 -20.73 5.67
CA LYS A 155 -5.86 -22.09 5.21
C LYS A 155 -5.32 -22.33 3.80
N LYS A 156 -5.59 -21.41 2.86
CA LYS A 156 -5.20 -21.56 1.46
C LYS A 156 -3.68 -21.58 1.28
N HIS A 157 -2.98 -20.75 2.02
CA HIS A 157 -1.51 -20.64 1.93
C HIS A 157 -0.77 -21.48 2.96
N ASN A 158 -1.51 -22.29 3.76
CA ASN A 158 -0.96 -23.15 4.82
C ASN A 158 -0.03 -22.39 5.77
N LEU A 159 -0.43 -21.16 6.15
CA LEU A 159 0.35 -20.30 7.03
C LEU A 159 0.27 -20.80 8.48
N LYS A 160 1.36 -20.64 9.21
CA LYS A 160 1.47 -21.00 10.62
C LYS A 160 1.62 -19.76 11.49
N GLU A 161 1.41 -19.91 12.79
CA GLU A 161 1.57 -18.81 13.75
C GLU A 161 2.96 -18.16 13.65
N GLU A 162 4.01 -18.95 13.43
CA GLU A 162 5.39 -18.49 13.26
C GLU A 162 5.62 -17.58 12.04
N ASP A 163 4.73 -17.63 11.04
CA ASP A 163 4.81 -16.79 9.83
C ASP A 163 4.35 -15.32 10.11
N PHE A 164 3.77 -15.06 11.29
CA PHE A 164 3.22 -13.75 11.67
C PHE A 164 4.05 -13.01 12.72
N PHE A 165 5.14 -13.61 13.20
CA PHE A 165 6.04 -13.10 14.23
C PHE A 165 7.50 -13.22 13.79
#